data_4e9a92bdb8ce3906d50855cc1f7d7a18
#
_entry.id   4e9a92bdb8ce3906d50855cc1f7d7a18
#
_cell.length_a   1.000
_cell.length_b   1.000
_cell.length_c   1.000
_cell.angle_alpha   90.00
_cell.angle_beta   90.00
_cell.angle_gamma   90.00
#
_symmetry.space_group_name_H-M   'P 1'
#
loop_
_entity.id
_entity.type
_entity.pdbx_description
1 polymer ?
#
loop_
_entity_poly.entity_id
_entity_poly.type
_entity_poly.pdbx_seq_one_letter_code
_entity_poly.pdbx_strand_id
1 'polypeptide(L)'
;VRDAQNSVDKNVHIKYGIATSQGLIKQFPMETFLADEEDPSDPEWDEAALCLCMVGEPLLILGSVQDESYLYVRNECSEGWISAESVAVCRNRAEWLMAAFPIHPLVVTGDMVWLEASAVYPGTSAYRLRMGTVLELCVEEGIPEIKETIETNRIKGTGALIETTEAQAEQRVQNRLSWNNYIVWLPCRAPDGSFFRQKGLIPMSRDVSVGYLSLTNEEIIKQAFKCLGDRYGWGGMLESRDCSSYIREVYRCFG
;
A
#
# COMPACT_ATOMS: atom_id res chain seq x y z
N VAL A 1 13.70 -9.19 -26.94
CA VAL A 1 12.85 -8.01 -27.22
C VAL A 1 11.87 -8.28 -28.36
N ARG A 2 12.29 -8.82 -29.51
CA ARG A 2 11.38 -9.12 -30.63
C ARG A 2 10.34 -10.22 -30.35
N ASP A 3 10.67 -11.21 -29.53
CA ASP A 3 9.76 -12.30 -29.20
C ASP A 3 8.68 -11.89 -28.19
N ALA A 4 8.96 -10.95 -27.31
CA ALA A 4 7.98 -10.39 -26.37
C ALA A 4 6.89 -9.54 -27.08
N GLN A 5 7.24 -8.88 -28.18
CA GLN A 5 6.29 -8.06 -28.94
C GLN A 5 5.30 -8.89 -29.79
N ASN A 6 5.62 -10.15 -30.10
CA ASN A 6 4.78 -11.02 -30.90
C ASN A 6 3.80 -11.89 -30.10
N SER A 7 3.90 -11.89 -28.76
CA SER A 7 3.05 -12.70 -27.89
C SER A 7 1.85 -11.96 -27.29
N VAL A 8 1.57 -10.74 -27.73
CA VAL A 8 0.35 -10.01 -27.31
C VAL A 8 -0.85 -10.70 -27.98
N ASP A 9 -1.48 -11.58 -27.23
CA ASP A 9 -2.74 -12.20 -27.63
C ASP A 9 -3.78 -11.09 -27.87
N LYS A 10 -4.43 -11.09 -29.04
CA LYS A 10 -5.43 -10.06 -29.41
C LYS A 10 -6.69 -10.10 -28.52
N ASN A 11 -6.83 -11.11 -27.67
CA ASN A 11 -7.85 -11.25 -26.64
C ASN A 11 -7.22 -11.05 -25.25
N VAL A 12 -6.77 -9.84 -24.94
CA VAL A 12 -6.24 -9.52 -23.61
C VAL A 12 -7.39 -9.59 -22.59
N HIS A 13 -7.42 -10.67 -21.81
CA HIS A 13 -8.25 -10.71 -20.63
C HIS A 13 -7.57 -9.90 -19.53
N ILE A 14 -8.05 -8.68 -19.31
CA ILE A 14 -7.56 -7.81 -18.24
C ILE A 14 -7.78 -8.50 -16.89
N LYS A 15 -6.69 -8.72 -16.17
CA LYS A 15 -6.74 -9.12 -14.75
C LYS A 15 -6.55 -7.88 -13.87
N TYR A 16 -7.00 -7.98 -12.64
CA TYR A 16 -6.95 -6.91 -11.65
C TYR A 16 -5.90 -7.23 -10.61
N GLY A 17 -4.98 -6.32 -10.34
CA GLY A 17 -3.90 -6.50 -9.38
C GLY A 17 -3.86 -5.41 -8.33
N ILE A 18 -3.30 -5.73 -7.18
CA ILE A 18 -2.94 -4.77 -6.12
C ILE A 18 -1.47 -4.96 -5.80
N ALA A 19 -0.73 -3.87 -5.72
CA ALA A 19 0.64 -3.90 -5.26
C ALA A 19 0.70 -4.25 -3.76
N THR A 20 1.47 -5.27 -3.40
CA THR A 20 1.63 -5.74 -2.03
C THR A 20 2.98 -5.38 -1.42
N SER A 21 3.91 -4.95 -2.26
CA SER A 21 5.18 -4.33 -1.88
C SER A 21 5.50 -3.20 -2.85
N GLN A 22 6.49 -2.39 -2.53
CA GLN A 22 7.03 -1.44 -3.49
C GLN A 22 7.68 -2.19 -4.64
N GLY A 23 7.46 -1.71 -5.86
CA GLY A 23 8.03 -2.29 -7.07
C GLY A 23 8.21 -1.25 -8.17
N LEU A 24 9.33 -1.31 -8.88
CA LEU A 24 9.57 -0.44 -10.03
C LEU A 24 8.80 -0.95 -11.23
N ILE A 25 8.03 -0.08 -11.86
CA ILE A 25 7.51 -0.30 -13.21
C ILE A 25 8.59 0.14 -14.18
N LYS A 26 9.03 -0.78 -15.04
CA LYS A 26 10.12 -0.58 -16.00
C LYS A 26 9.66 -0.76 -17.44
N GLN A 27 10.44 -0.22 -18.36
CA GLN A 27 10.21 -0.40 -19.80
C GLN A 27 10.38 -1.86 -20.27
N PHE A 28 11.21 -2.62 -19.54
CA PHE A 28 11.57 -4.00 -19.85
C PHE A 28 11.39 -4.93 -18.64
N PRO A 29 11.07 -6.23 -18.85
CA PRO A 29 10.92 -7.20 -17.77
C PRO A 29 12.31 -7.65 -17.27
N MET A 30 12.94 -6.82 -16.45
CA MET A 30 14.31 -7.06 -15.97
C MET A 30 14.55 -6.37 -14.62
N GLU A 31 15.36 -7.01 -13.78
CA GLU A 31 15.87 -6.41 -12.54
C GLU A 31 17.07 -5.49 -12.80
N THR A 32 17.82 -5.79 -13.86
CA THR A 32 19.08 -5.12 -14.16
C THR A 32 18.88 -3.62 -14.32
N PHE A 33 19.76 -2.87 -13.72
CA PHE A 33 19.92 -1.44 -13.87
C PHE A 33 20.46 -1.12 -15.27
N LEU A 34 19.86 -0.15 -15.94
CA LEU A 34 20.36 0.41 -17.18
C LEU A 34 20.93 1.79 -16.89
N ALA A 35 22.27 1.86 -16.81
CA ALA A 35 23.00 3.12 -16.60
C ALA A 35 22.79 4.07 -17.79
N ASP A 36 22.82 5.36 -17.50
CA ASP A 36 22.93 6.40 -18.52
C ASP A 36 24.27 6.25 -19.27
N GLU A 37 24.24 6.40 -20.60
CA GLU A 37 25.44 6.38 -21.43
C GLU A 37 26.38 7.59 -21.15
N GLU A 38 25.81 8.73 -20.76
CA GLU A 38 26.54 9.95 -20.48
C GLU A 38 27.21 9.95 -19.08
N ASP A 39 26.54 9.34 -18.09
CA ASP A 39 27.09 9.14 -16.75
C ASP A 39 26.81 7.73 -16.20
N PRO A 40 27.57 6.72 -16.63
CA PRO A 40 27.38 5.34 -16.19
C PRO A 40 27.62 5.12 -14.69
N SER A 41 28.16 6.10 -13.99
CA SER A 41 28.43 6.02 -12.55
C SER A 41 27.31 6.55 -11.68
N ASP A 42 26.27 7.19 -12.27
CA ASP A 42 25.12 7.70 -11.53
C ASP A 42 24.20 6.56 -11.04
N PRO A 43 24.16 6.25 -9.74
CA PRO A 43 23.32 5.22 -9.20
C PRO A 43 21.84 5.66 -9.03
N GLU A 44 21.55 6.93 -9.26
CA GLU A 44 20.23 7.53 -9.06
C GLU A 44 19.38 7.53 -10.35
N TRP A 45 19.98 7.11 -11.48
CA TRP A 45 19.36 7.11 -12.79
C TRP A 45 19.34 5.72 -13.43
N ASP A 46 18.16 5.17 -13.63
CA ASP A 46 17.94 3.94 -14.41
C ASP A 46 17.07 4.26 -15.62
N GLU A 47 17.64 4.18 -16.80
CA GLU A 47 16.98 4.47 -18.08
C GLU A 47 15.72 3.62 -18.32
N ALA A 48 15.64 2.44 -17.70
CA ALA A 48 14.47 1.57 -17.79
C ALA A 48 13.37 1.92 -16.79
N ALA A 49 13.65 2.69 -15.74
CA ALA A 49 12.68 2.98 -14.70
C ALA A 49 11.64 4.01 -15.18
N LEU A 50 10.35 3.70 -14.95
CA LEU A 50 9.24 4.56 -15.31
C LEU A 50 8.58 5.17 -14.08
N CYS A 51 8.27 4.35 -13.08
CA CYS A 51 7.67 4.83 -11.85
C CYS A 51 7.75 3.78 -10.74
N LEU A 52 7.77 4.24 -9.48
CA LEU A 52 7.62 3.37 -8.31
C LEU A 52 6.13 3.16 -8.05
N CYS A 53 5.73 1.88 -8.01
CA CYS A 53 4.41 1.46 -7.53
C CYS A 53 4.45 1.27 -6.02
N MET A 54 3.50 1.84 -5.30
CA MET A 54 3.41 1.77 -3.84
C MET A 54 2.47 0.67 -3.38
N VAL A 55 2.62 0.25 -2.12
CA VAL A 55 1.69 -0.70 -1.47
C VAL A 55 0.26 -0.19 -1.57
N GLY A 56 -0.66 -1.07 -1.96
CA GLY A 56 -2.08 -0.75 -2.11
C GLY A 56 -2.46 -0.13 -3.46
N GLU A 57 -1.50 0.20 -4.33
CA GLU A 57 -1.83 0.75 -5.65
C GLU A 57 -2.58 -0.25 -6.51
N PRO A 58 -3.69 0.19 -7.15
CA PRO A 58 -4.43 -0.62 -8.10
C PRO A 58 -3.69 -0.73 -9.44
N LEU A 59 -3.69 -1.92 -9.99
CA LEU A 59 -3.04 -2.25 -11.25
C LEU A 59 -4.03 -2.95 -12.19
N LEU A 60 -3.98 -2.60 -13.46
CA LEU A 60 -4.56 -3.41 -14.53
C LEU A 60 -3.43 -4.30 -15.08
N ILE A 61 -3.60 -5.60 -15.06
CA ILE A 61 -2.65 -6.56 -15.60
C ILE A 61 -3.07 -6.87 -17.03
N LEU A 62 -2.23 -6.49 -17.98
CA LEU A 62 -2.48 -6.56 -19.41
C LEU A 62 -1.76 -7.76 -20.07
N GLY A 63 -0.78 -8.34 -19.38
CA GLY A 63 -0.02 -9.48 -19.86
C GLY A 63 1.02 -9.95 -18.86
N SER A 64 1.76 -10.99 -19.24
CA SER A 64 2.90 -11.51 -18.48
C SER A 64 3.97 -12.06 -19.42
N VAL A 65 5.20 -12.21 -18.95
CA VAL A 65 6.20 -13.02 -19.61
C VAL A 65 5.83 -14.50 -19.49
N GLN A 66 6.47 -15.37 -20.28
CA GLN A 66 6.11 -16.79 -20.38
C GLN A 66 6.25 -17.57 -19.05
N ASP A 67 7.22 -17.21 -18.22
CA ASP A 67 7.46 -17.81 -16.90
C ASP A 67 6.71 -17.11 -15.76
N GLU A 68 5.88 -16.11 -16.10
CA GLU A 68 5.08 -15.29 -15.19
C GLU A 68 5.90 -14.54 -14.12
N SER A 69 7.22 -14.40 -14.29
CA SER A 69 8.08 -13.65 -13.35
C SER A 69 7.85 -12.14 -13.40
N TYR A 70 7.37 -11.62 -14.55
CA TYR A 70 7.00 -10.22 -14.75
C TYR A 70 5.59 -10.10 -15.33
N LEU A 71 4.89 -9.08 -14.84
CA LEU A 71 3.58 -8.68 -15.33
C LEU A 71 3.68 -7.36 -16.08
N TYR A 72 3.02 -7.28 -17.24
CA TYR A 72 2.81 -6.02 -17.94
C TYR A 72 1.60 -5.34 -17.36
N VAL A 73 1.80 -4.23 -16.70
CA VAL A 73 0.76 -3.57 -15.91
C VAL A 73 0.58 -2.12 -16.32
N ARG A 74 -0.59 -1.58 -15.95
CA ARG A 74 -0.90 -0.16 -16.02
C ARG A 74 -1.42 0.32 -14.67
N ASN A 75 -0.82 1.38 -14.16
CA ASN A 75 -1.35 2.15 -13.04
C ASN A 75 -1.84 3.53 -13.50
N GLU A 76 -2.06 4.45 -12.57
CA GLU A 76 -2.51 5.82 -12.87
C GLU A 76 -1.47 6.66 -13.61
N CYS A 77 -0.19 6.33 -13.50
CA CYS A 77 0.93 7.16 -13.98
C CYS A 77 1.64 6.57 -15.19
N SER A 78 1.76 5.26 -15.29
CA SER A 78 2.57 4.62 -16.31
C SER A 78 2.06 3.24 -16.71
N GLU A 79 2.66 2.70 -17.76
CA GLU A 79 2.42 1.36 -18.27
C GLU A 79 3.78 0.70 -18.54
N GLY A 80 3.97 -0.51 -18.04
CA GLY A 80 5.26 -1.20 -18.16
C GLY A 80 5.28 -2.51 -17.38
N TRP A 81 6.49 -3.02 -17.16
CA TRP A 81 6.74 -4.30 -16.53
C TRP A 81 7.07 -4.13 -15.05
N ILE A 82 6.46 -4.95 -14.21
CA ILE A 82 6.73 -5.04 -12.78
C ILE A 82 6.97 -6.49 -12.39
N SER A 83 7.82 -6.73 -11.39
CA SER A 83 7.99 -8.07 -10.81
C SER A 83 6.67 -8.62 -10.29
N ALA A 84 6.34 -9.86 -10.67
CA ALA A 84 5.11 -10.50 -10.22
C ALA A 84 5.06 -10.71 -8.71
N GLU A 85 6.21 -10.74 -8.03
CA GLU A 85 6.29 -10.86 -6.57
C GLU A 85 5.73 -9.65 -5.85
N SER A 86 5.75 -8.48 -6.49
CA SER A 86 5.21 -7.23 -5.92
C SER A 86 3.70 -7.07 -6.09
N VAL A 87 3.03 -7.99 -6.81
CA VAL A 87 1.62 -7.85 -7.20
C VAL A 87 0.81 -9.07 -6.78
N ALA A 88 -0.33 -8.83 -6.15
CA ALA A 88 -1.34 -9.86 -5.92
C ALA A 88 -2.51 -9.72 -6.89
N VAL A 89 -2.96 -10.85 -7.44
CA VAL A 89 -4.05 -10.90 -8.44
C VAL A 89 -5.39 -11.06 -7.73
N CYS A 90 -6.29 -10.10 -7.93
CA CYS A 90 -7.64 -10.14 -7.41
C CYS A 90 -8.51 -11.12 -8.20
N ARG A 91 -9.43 -11.78 -7.52
CA ARG A 91 -10.38 -12.74 -8.13
C ARG A 91 -11.30 -12.09 -9.17
N ASN A 92 -11.65 -10.84 -8.93
CA ASN A 92 -12.57 -10.09 -9.79
C ASN A 92 -12.46 -8.57 -9.54
N ARG A 93 -13.15 -7.79 -10.38
CA ARG A 93 -13.18 -6.33 -10.29
C ARG A 93 -13.73 -5.81 -8.95
N ALA A 94 -14.70 -6.49 -8.34
CA ALA A 94 -15.30 -6.03 -7.08
C ALA A 94 -14.29 -6.11 -5.92
N GLU A 95 -13.53 -7.19 -5.83
CA GLU A 95 -12.45 -7.34 -4.85
C GLU A 95 -11.36 -6.27 -5.06
N TRP A 96 -11.01 -6.02 -6.31
CA TRP A 96 -10.05 -4.98 -6.67
C TRP A 96 -10.51 -3.57 -6.27
N LEU A 97 -11.77 -3.22 -6.57
CA LEU A 97 -12.35 -1.93 -6.20
C LEU A 97 -12.38 -1.75 -4.67
N MET A 98 -12.74 -2.80 -3.95
CA MET A 98 -12.76 -2.77 -2.49
C MET A 98 -11.37 -2.57 -1.88
N ALA A 99 -10.33 -3.12 -2.52
CA ALA A 99 -8.95 -2.96 -2.05
C ALA A 99 -8.35 -1.61 -2.45
N ALA A 100 -8.71 -1.10 -3.64
CA ALA A 100 -8.17 0.13 -4.20
C ALA A 100 -8.79 1.41 -3.61
N PHE A 101 -10.07 1.34 -3.18
CA PHE A 101 -10.83 2.50 -2.72
C PHE A 101 -11.40 2.24 -1.32
N PRO A 102 -10.61 2.45 -0.28
CA PRO A 102 -11.03 2.30 1.11
C PRO A 102 -12.23 3.19 1.45
N ILE A 103 -13.21 2.64 2.18
CA ILE A 103 -14.37 3.40 2.67
C ILE A 103 -13.99 4.21 3.91
N HIS A 104 -13.13 3.63 4.75
CA HIS A 104 -12.60 4.28 5.96
C HIS A 104 -11.09 4.42 5.82
N PRO A 105 -10.62 5.43 5.07
CA PRO A 105 -9.21 5.55 4.77
C PRO A 105 -8.38 5.93 6.00
N LEU A 106 -7.27 5.24 6.20
CA LEU A 106 -6.11 5.70 6.95
C LEU A 106 -5.03 6.08 5.95
N VAL A 107 -4.63 7.34 5.96
CA VAL A 107 -3.67 7.91 5.01
C VAL A 107 -2.32 8.05 5.70
N VAL A 108 -1.27 7.54 5.08
CA VAL A 108 0.11 7.78 5.52
C VAL A 108 0.49 9.20 5.15
N THR A 109 0.75 10.01 6.16
CA THR A 109 1.11 11.43 6.00
C THR A 109 2.58 11.70 6.33
N GLY A 110 3.27 10.73 6.95
CA GLY A 110 4.72 10.77 7.12
C GLY A 110 5.45 10.42 5.83
N ASP A 111 6.71 10.80 5.74
CA ASP A 111 7.56 10.44 4.62
C ASP A 111 7.56 8.92 4.37
N MET A 112 7.86 8.16 5.42
CA MET A 112 7.86 6.71 5.41
C MET A 112 7.39 6.17 6.76
N VAL A 113 6.40 5.26 6.75
CA VAL A 113 5.97 4.51 7.92
C VAL A 113 6.36 3.05 7.78
N TRP A 114 7.20 2.59 8.68
CA TRP A 114 7.61 1.19 8.76
C TRP A 114 6.71 0.45 9.72
N LEU A 115 6.22 -0.71 9.28
CA LEU A 115 5.55 -1.65 10.16
C LEU A 115 6.58 -2.61 10.74
N GLU A 116 6.63 -2.66 12.06
CA GLU A 116 7.50 -3.57 12.79
C GLU A 116 7.01 -5.01 12.69
N ALA A 117 7.86 -5.95 13.10
CA ALA A 117 7.48 -7.35 13.16
C ALA A 117 6.31 -7.55 14.14
N SER A 118 5.28 -8.26 13.70
CA SER A 118 4.12 -8.61 14.52
C SER A 118 4.06 -10.10 14.76
N ALA A 119 4.08 -10.50 16.04
CA ALA A 119 3.88 -11.90 16.43
C ALA A 119 2.42 -12.35 16.18
N VAL A 120 1.47 -11.40 16.14
CA VAL A 120 0.05 -11.68 15.92
C VAL A 120 -0.28 -11.77 14.43
N TYR A 121 0.37 -10.94 13.62
CA TYR A 121 0.15 -10.87 12.18
C TYR A 121 1.50 -10.95 11.44
N PRO A 122 2.17 -12.12 11.46
CA PRO A 122 3.55 -12.24 10.93
C PRO A 122 3.68 -11.85 9.46
N GLY A 123 2.66 -12.12 8.65
CA GLY A 123 2.62 -11.80 7.21
C GLY A 123 2.57 -10.31 6.90
N THR A 124 2.39 -9.45 7.91
CA THR A 124 2.36 -7.98 7.75
C THR A 124 3.61 -7.31 8.32
N SER A 125 4.63 -8.08 8.65
CA SER A 125 5.91 -7.55 9.12
C SER A 125 6.69 -6.90 7.99
N ALA A 126 7.45 -5.86 8.33
CA ALA A 126 8.38 -5.16 7.43
C ALA A 126 7.74 -4.44 6.22
N TYR A 127 6.45 -4.11 6.29
CA TYR A 127 5.84 -3.24 5.28
C TYR A 127 6.44 -1.84 5.37
N ARG A 128 6.73 -1.26 4.20
CA ARG A 128 7.15 0.13 4.05
C ARG A 128 6.01 0.88 3.38
N LEU A 129 5.44 1.81 4.12
CA LEU A 129 4.29 2.60 3.66
C LEU A 129 4.76 4.03 3.43
N ARG A 130 4.79 4.45 2.18
CA ARG A 130 5.20 5.80 1.77
C ARG A 130 4.07 6.80 1.98
N MET A 131 4.42 8.08 2.02
CA MET A 131 3.45 9.18 1.98
C MET A 131 2.41 8.97 0.89
N GLY A 132 1.14 9.23 1.20
CA GLY A 132 0.05 9.03 0.26
C GLY A 132 -0.42 7.58 0.09
N THR A 133 0.17 6.61 0.81
CA THR A 133 -0.42 5.26 0.92
C THR A 133 -1.74 5.33 1.68
N VAL A 134 -2.79 4.73 1.11
CA VAL A 134 -4.13 4.71 1.71
C VAL A 134 -4.51 3.28 2.02
N LEU A 135 -4.92 3.03 3.27
CA LEU A 135 -5.31 1.72 3.76
C LEU A 135 -6.73 1.77 4.32
N GLU A 136 -7.47 0.66 4.26
CA GLU A 136 -8.77 0.55 4.91
C GLU A 136 -8.60 0.34 6.41
N LEU A 137 -9.22 1.20 7.24
CA LEU A 137 -9.33 1.01 8.68
C LEU A 137 -10.27 -0.14 9.01
N CYS A 138 -9.93 -0.95 9.98
CA CYS A 138 -10.83 -1.89 10.60
C CYS A 138 -11.68 -1.15 11.65
N VAL A 139 -12.81 -0.60 11.20
CA VAL A 139 -13.66 0.35 11.97
C VAL A 139 -14.14 -0.24 13.31
N GLU A 140 -14.40 -1.55 13.37
CA GLU A 140 -14.86 -2.21 14.60
C GLU A 140 -13.77 -2.29 15.68
N GLU A 141 -12.49 -2.18 15.27
CA GLU A 141 -11.33 -2.43 16.13
C GLU A 141 -10.31 -1.28 16.11
N GLY A 142 -10.36 -0.40 15.10
CA GLY A 142 -9.30 0.53 14.76
C GLY A 142 -9.51 2.01 15.08
N ILE A 143 -10.67 2.43 15.58
CA ILE A 143 -10.95 3.82 15.95
C ILE A 143 -11.32 3.89 17.44
N PRO A 144 -10.43 4.41 18.31
CA PRO A 144 -10.68 4.49 19.76
C PRO A 144 -11.92 5.25 20.13
N GLU A 145 -12.23 6.35 19.42
CA GLU A 145 -13.39 7.22 19.69
C GLU A 145 -14.73 6.51 19.50
N ILE A 146 -14.79 5.56 18.55
CA ILE A 146 -16.00 4.75 18.33
C ILE A 146 -16.19 3.75 19.48
N LYS A 147 -15.09 3.23 20.07
CA LYS A 147 -15.14 2.33 21.21
C LYS A 147 -15.71 3.00 22.47
N GLU A 148 -15.31 4.22 22.76
CA GLU A 148 -15.84 4.95 23.90
C GLU A 148 -17.35 5.21 23.75
N THR A 149 -17.83 5.52 22.56
CA THR A 149 -19.27 5.73 22.29
C THR A 149 -20.07 4.44 22.48
N ILE A 150 -19.54 3.29 22.06
CA ILE A 150 -20.20 1.98 22.21
C ILE A 150 -20.19 1.53 23.68
N GLU A 151 -19.09 1.71 24.40
CA GLU A 151 -18.97 1.35 25.82
C GLU A 151 -19.85 2.26 26.69
N THR A 152 -19.92 3.56 26.42
CA THR A 152 -20.75 4.50 27.19
C THR A 152 -22.25 4.17 27.02
N ASN A 153 -22.67 3.67 25.87
CA ASN A 153 -24.04 3.22 25.63
C ASN A 153 -24.35 1.83 26.26
N ARG A 154 -23.33 1.01 26.50
CA ARG A 154 -23.46 -0.32 27.15
C ARG A 154 -23.55 -0.25 28.67
N ILE A 155 -22.92 0.72 29.31
CA ILE A 155 -22.88 0.87 30.78
C ILE A 155 -24.23 1.35 31.36
N LYS A 156 -25.16 1.84 30.54
CA LYS A 156 -26.49 2.30 30.99
C LYS A 156 -27.55 1.20 31.15
N GLY A 157 -27.22 -0.05 30.91
CA GLY A 157 -28.14 -1.21 31.02
C GLY A 157 -27.66 -2.27 31.99
N THR A 158 -28.19 -2.23 33.21
CA THR A 158 -28.37 -3.31 34.21
C THR A 158 -27.20 -4.22 34.56
N GLY A 159 -26.82 -4.18 35.85
CA GLY A 159 -25.87 -5.11 36.49
C GLY A 159 -26.39 -6.56 36.49
N ALA A 160 -25.84 -7.39 35.65
CA ALA A 160 -25.84 -8.83 35.74
C ALA A 160 -24.40 -9.32 35.54
N LEU A 161 -23.97 -10.21 36.43
CA LEU A 161 -22.71 -10.95 36.28
C LEU A 161 -22.77 -11.75 34.98
N ILE A 162 -22.01 -11.31 34.00
CA ILE A 162 -21.93 -11.98 32.70
C ILE A 162 -20.78 -13.00 32.79
N GLU A 163 -21.10 -14.29 32.75
CA GLU A 163 -20.13 -15.33 32.43
C GLU A 163 -19.45 -14.99 31.10
N THR A 164 -18.14 -14.80 31.12
CA THR A 164 -17.35 -14.43 29.94
C THR A 164 -17.22 -15.65 29.06
N THR A 165 -17.86 -15.69 27.92
CA THR A 165 -17.66 -16.74 26.92
C THR A 165 -16.26 -16.66 26.32
N GLU A 166 -15.73 -17.77 25.79
CA GLU A 166 -14.41 -17.81 25.12
C GLU A 166 -14.28 -16.70 24.05
N ALA A 167 -15.33 -16.46 23.28
CA ALA A 167 -15.39 -15.38 22.28
C ALA A 167 -15.20 -13.98 22.91
N GLN A 168 -15.71 -13.75 24.12
CA GLN A 168 -15.51 -12.47 24.82
C GLN A 168 -14.10 -12.35 25.42
N ALA A 169 -13.47 -13.47 25.78
CA ALA A 169 -12.08 -13.49 26.24
C ALA A 169 -11.13 -13.21 25.06
N GLU A 170 -11.38 -13.82 23.89
CA GLU A 170 -10.66 -13.54 22.64
C GLU A 170 -10.82 -12.07 22.22
N GLN A 171 -12.02 -11.52 22.32
CA GLN A 171 -12.30 -10.12 22.05
C GLN A 171 -11.54 -9.17 23.01
N ARG A 172 -11.40 -9.55 24.28
CA ARG A 172 -10.60 -8.78 25.26
C ARG A 172 -9.11 -8.82 24.98
N VAL A 173 -8.59 -9.97 24.55
CA VAL A 173 -7.18 -10.10 24.11
C VAL A 173 -6.95 -9.24 22.88
N GLN A 174 -7.83 -9.30 21.91
CA GLN A 174 -7.76 -8.52 20.67
C GLN A 174 -7.87 -7.01 20.94
N ASN A 175 -8.73 -6.59 21.87
CA ASN A 175 -8.84 -5.20 22.32
C ASN A 175 -7.57 -4.69 23.01
N ARG A 176 -6.82 -5.55 23.72
CA ARG A 176 -5.51 -5.19 24.31
C ARG A 176 -4.43 -5.03 23.24
N LEU A 177 -4.46 -5.83 22.18
CA LEU A 177 -3.50 -5.76 21.06
C LEU A 177 -3.69 -4.50 20.22
N SER A 178 -4.92 -3.96 20.17
CA SER A 178 -5.22 -2.70 19.48
C SER A 178 -4.87 -1.45 20.29
N TRP A 179 -4.45 -1.58 21.53
CA TRP A 179 -4.14 -0.43 22.38
C TRP A 179 -3.02 0.40 21.75
N ASN A 180 -3.28 1.68 21.54
CA ASN A 180 -2.39 2.64 20.89
C ASN A 180 -2.00 2.30 19.43
N ASN A 181 -2.80 1.45 18.76
CA ASN A 181 -2.61 1.14 17.34
C ASN A 181 -3.90 1.35 16.57
N TYR A 182 -3.75 1.83 15.34
CA TYR A 182 -4.78 1.66 14.30
C TYR A 182 -4.68 0.24 13.76
N ILE A 183 -5.80 -0.44 13.63
CA ILE A 183 -5.88 -1.72 12.93
C ILE A 183 -6.32 -1.45 11.50
N VAL A 184 -5.54 -1.90 10.53
CA VAL A 184 -5.78 -1.70 9.11
C VAL A 184 -5.79 -3.01 8.36
N TRP A 185 -6.42 -3.02 7.19
CA TRP A 185 -6.28 -4.11 6.24
C TRP A 185 -5.13 -3.84 5.28
N LEU A 186 -4.10 -4.69 5.35
CA LEU A 186 -2.96 -4.65 4.44
C LEU A 186 -3.18 -5.61 3.27
N PRO A 187 -2.84 -5.19 2.05
CA PRO A 187 -2.85 -6.07 0.89
C PRO A 187 -1.72 -7.10 1.01
N CYS A 188 -2.04 -8.36 0.81
CA CYS A 188 -1.08 -9.46 0.89
C CYS A 188 -1.18 -10.34 -0.37
N ARG A 189 -0.06 -11.00 -0.69
CA ARG A 189 0.05 -11.95 -1.78
C ARG A 189 0.22 -13.37 -1.22
N ALA A 190 -0.63 -14.29 -1.65
CA ALA A 190 -0.50 -15.70 -1.35
C ALA A 190 0.62 -16.36 -2.21
N PRO A 191 1.11 -17.55 -1.84
CA PRO A 191 2.14 -18.23 -2.63
C PRO A 191 1.75 -18.52 -4.09
N ASP A 192 0.46 -18.66 -4.37
CA ASP A 192 -0.07 -18.83 -5.73
C ASP A 192 -0.28 -17.50 -6.49
N GLY A 193 0.13 -16.38 -5.89
CA GLY A 193 -0.03 -15.04 -6.47
C GLY A 193 -1.39 -14.39 -6.22
N SER A 194 -2.34 -15.07 -5.58
CA SER A 194 -3.66 -14.51 -5.31
C SER A 194 -3.66 -13.44 -4.22
N PHE A 195 -4.59 -12.50 -4.34
CA PHE A 195 -4.79 -11.43 -3.38
C PHE A 195 -5.55 -11.93 -2.14
N PHE A 196 -5.09 -11.52 -0.97
CA PHE A 196 -5.85 -11.56 0.28
C PHE A 196 -5.52 -10.35 1.15
N ARG A 197 -6.27 -10.14 2.20
CA ARG A 197 -6.02 -9.06 3.17
C ARG A 197 -5.70 -9.64 4.53
N GLN A 198 -4.74 -9.05 5.21
CA GLN A 198 -4.41 -9.37 6.60
C GLN A 198 -4.44 -8.11 7.45
N LYS A 199 -4.85 -8.25 8.71
CA LYS A 199 -4.79 -7.13 9.65
C LYS A 199 -3.34 -6.74 9.93
N GLY A 200 -3.07 -5.44 9.94
CA GLY A 200 -1.81 -4.85 10.35
C GLY A 200 -2.03 -3.84 11.46
N LEU A 201 -1.00 -3.59 12.25
CA LEU A 201 -1.01 -2.64 13.35
C LEU A 201 -0.13 -1.44 12.99
N ILE A 202 -0.71 -0.24 13.03
CA ILE A 202 0.02 1.01 12.85
C ILE A 202 -0.04 1.77 14.17
N PRO A 203 1.08 1.97 14.88
CA PRO A 203 1.09 2.74 16.12
C PRO A 203 0.53 4.15 15.91
N MET A 204 -0.35 4.61 16.80
CA MET A 204 -0.95 5.95 16.73
C MET A 204 0.08 7.09 16.83
N SER A 205 1.31 6.76 17.26
CA SER A 205 2.43 7.70 17.24
C SER A 205 3.05 7.91 15.86
N ARG A 206 2.67 7.11 14.87
CA ARG A 206 3.13 7.30 13.50
C ARG A 206 2.40 8.44 12.82
N ASP A 207 3.07 9.06 11.86
CA ASP A 207 2.51 10.19 11.12
C ASP A 207 1.52 9.68 10.05
N VAL A 208 0.28 9.50 10.50
CA VAL A 208 -0.86 9.04 9.70
C VAL A 208 -2.10 9.87 10.02
N SER A 209 -3.06 9.93 9.11
CA SER A 209 -4.35 10.61 9.27
C SER A 209 -5.50 9.65 9.08
N VAL A 210 -6.49 9.71 9.97
CA VAL A 210 -7.80 9.09 9.74
C VAL A 210 -8.59 9.99 8.80
N GLY A 211 -8.83 9.50 7.60
CA GLY A 211 -9.36 10.31 6.50
C GLY A 211 -8.27 11.12 5.80
N TYR A 212 -8.65 11.70 4.67
CA TYR A 212 -7.79 12.58 3.89
C TYR A 212 -7.61 13.92 4.61
N LEU A 213 -6.44 14.54 4.40
CA LEU A 213 -6.18 15.88 4.90
C LEU A 213 -7.04 16.92 4.18
N SER A 214 -7.31 18.04 4.84
CA SER A 214 -7.98 19.17 4.20
C SER A 214 -7.07 19.81 3.15
N LEU A 215 -7.56 19.96 1.92
CA LEU A 215 -6.79 20.55 0.83
C LEU A 215 -6.64 22.07 1.04
N THR A 216 -5.60 22.47 1.75
CA THR A 216 -5.23 23.87 2.00
C THR A 216 -3.77 24.10 1.64
N ASN A 217 -3.41 25.34 1.29
CA ASN A 217 -2.03 25.68 0.98
C ASN A 217 -1.09 25.36 2.16
N GLU A 218 -1.54 25.58 3.38
CA GLU A 218 -0.77 25.30 4.59
C GLU A 218 -0.46 23.81 4.72
N GLU A 219 -1.47 22.94 4.58
CA GLU A 219 -1.30 21.49 4.69
C GLU A 219 -0.47 20.93 3.52
N ILE A 220 -0.64 21.43 2.30
CA ILE A 220 0.21 21.05 1.15
C ILE A 220 1.68 21.35 1.45
N ILE A 221 1.97 22.57 1.94
CA ILE A 221 3.34 22.97 2.30
C ILE A 221 3.89 22.10 3.42
N LYS A 222 3.11 21.82 4.47
CA LYS A 222 3.53 20.94 5.56
C LYS A 222 3.88 19.54 5.06
N GLN A 223 3.05 18.95 4.18
CA GLN A 223 3.34 17.65 3.61
C GLN A 223 4.61 17.67 2.76
N ALA A 224 4.75 18.67 1.90
CA ALA A 224 5.92 18.84 1.06
C ALA A 224 7.23 18.91 1.87
N PHE A 225 7.23 19.66 2.97
CA PHE A 225 8.42 19.81 3.82
C PHE A 225 8.81 18.54 4.60
N LYS A 226 7.93 17.55 4.73
CA LYS A 226 8.29 16.27 5.36
C LYS A 226 9.31 15.45 4.56
N CYS A 227 9.41 15.71 3.27
CA CYS A 227 10.39 15.08 2.37
C CYS A 227 11.70 15.90 2.25
N LEU A 228 11.86 16.93 3.07
CA LEU A 228 13.05 17.77 3.00
C LEU A 228 14.29 17.00 3.44
N GLY A 229 15.28 16.94 2.55
CA GLY A 229 16.53 16.20 2.77
C GLY A 229 16.53 14.81 2.14
N ASP A 230 15.44 14.37 1.54
CA ASP A 230 15.43 13.16 0.73
C ASP A 230 16.35 13.33 -0.49
N ARG A 231 17.01 12.24 -0.85
CA ARG A 231 17.77 12.22 -2.10
C ARG A 231 16.81 12.09 -3.29
N TYR A 232 17.24 12.56 -4.43
CA TYR A 232 16.56 12.35 -5.69
C TYR A 232 16.77 10.91 -6.18
N GLY A 233 15.78 10.32 -6.83
CA GLY A 233 15.88 9.02 -7.47
C GLY A 233 14.91 8.92 -8.65
N TRP A 234 15.46 8.90 -9.87
CA TRP A 234 14.69 8.82 -11.11
C TRP A 234 13.76 7.61 -11.12
N GLY A 235 12.47 7.83 -11.45
CA GLY A 235 11.46 6.77 -11.51
C GLY A 235 11.24 6.01 -10.20
N GLY A 236 11.76 6.51 -9.07
CA GLY A 236 11.70 5.85 -7.77
C GLY A 236 12.92 4.99 -7.42
N MET A 237 14.02 5.17 -8.14
CA MET A 237 15.29 4.52 -7.83
C MET A 237 15.73 4.77 -6.39
N LEU A 238 16.41 3.78 -5.81
CA LEU A 238 16.88 3.81 -4.40
C LEU A 238 15.74 4.06 -3.40
N GLU A 239 14.51 3.70 -3.76
CA GLU A 239 13.30 3.99 -2.96
C GLU A 239 13.14 5.50 -2.68
N SER A 240 13.70 6.34 -3.54
CA SER A 240 13.64 7.81 -3.46
C SER A 240 12.51 8.38 -4.31
N ARG A 241 12.46 9.68 -4.45
CA ARG A 241 11.44 10.39 -5.24
C ARG A 241 12.09 11.13 -6.39
N ASP A 242 11.42 11.14 -7.52
CA ASP A 242 11.64 12.13 -8.58
C ASP A 242 10.66 13.31 -8.42
N CYS A 243 10.73 14.28 -9.32
CA CYS A 243 9.86 15.47 -9.28
C CYS A 243 8.37 15.12 -9.38
N SER A 244 8.01 14.10 -10.16
CA SER A 244 6.62 13.70 -10.41
C SER A 244 6.06 12.89 -9.25
N SER A 245 6.79 11.91 -8.75
CA SER A 245 6.39 11.07 -7.63
C SER A 245 6.30 11.88 -6.33
N TYR A 246 7.18 12.85 -6.12
CA TYR A 246 7.09 13.77 -5.00
C TYR A 246 5.75 14.53 -4.96
N ILE A 247 5.38 15.15 -6.08
CA ILE A 247 4.10 15.85 -6.19
C ILE A 247 2.93 14.88 -6.00
N ARG A 248 2.95 13.72 -6.66
CA ARG A 248 1.91 12.70 -6.55
C ARG A 248 1.70 12.26 -5.11
N GLU A 249 2.76 11.91 -4.39
CA GLU A 249 2.68 11.41 -3.02
C GLU A 249 2.14 12.47 -2.06
N VAL A 250 2.56 13.73 -2.19
CA VAL A 250 2.02 14.85 -1.41
C VAL A 250 0.52 15.00 -1.66
N TYR A 251 0.08 15.03 -2.92
CA TYR A 251 -1.34 15.24 -3.24
C TYR A 251 -2.23 14.05 -2.88
N ARG A 252 -1.72 12.83 -2.90
CA ARG A 252 -2.47 11.65 -2.44
C ARG A 252 -2.86 11.70 -0.97
N CYS A 253 -2.24 12.55 -0.17
CA CYS A 253 -2.68 12.79 1.21
C CYS A 253 -4.03 13.51 1.29
N PHE A 254 -4.50 14.10 0.18
CA PHE A 254 -5.71 14.92 0.11
C PHE A 254 -6.88 14.25 -0.64
N GLY A 255 -6.68 13.09 -1.27
CA GLY A 255 -7.68 12.30 -1.99
C GLY A 255 -7.64 12.37 -3.49
#